data_df21ec8b54a864e9d14c1e744dc7c2d0
#
_entry.id   df21ec8b54a864e9d14c1e744dc7c2d0
#
_cell.length_a   1.000
_cell.length_b   1.000
_cell.length_c   1.000
_cell.angle_alpha   90.00
_cell.angle_beta   90.00
_cell.angle_gamma   90.00
#
_symmetry.space_group_name_H-M   'P 1'
#
loop_
_entity.id
_entity.type
_entity.pdbx_description
1 polymer ?
#
loop_
_entity_poly.entity_id
_entity_poly.type
_entity_poly.pdbx_seq_one_letter_code
_entity_poly.pdbx_strand_id
1 'polypeptide(L)'
;MPFDETNKGIEASFKPIKDKDQIEFYWTLPNYRSEYMSNPLSYFSHLIGHEGENSLLSYLKQSGYAMELCAGGDHELDCFSDFTITITLTKLGLENTDKVYNAVFTYLQKLKAVGPQQWVFDETKKVGKISFDYAEKGDPMGYVVGLARTMPHFNTPESMPHLLRHKYLADEYKPETLTEILNHLAEPKQVIVLLSSQSFSDESLPIHEYWYKFDYKCEKLPEDRLN
;
A
#
# COMPACT_ATOMS: atom_id res chain seq x y z
N MET A 1 6.06 9.78 13.52
CA MET A 1 5.53 9.70 12.16
C MET A 1 6.28 10.70 11.30
N PRO A 2 6.71 10.36 10.07
CA PRO A 2 7.45 11.28 9.21
C PRO A 2 6.58 12.41 8.65
N PHE A 3 5.27 12.23 8.63
CA PHE A 3 4.30 13.22 8.18
C PHE A 3 3.41 13.61 9.35
N ASP A 4 3.29 14.91 9.57
CA ASP A 4 2.33 15.49 10.51
C ASP A 4 0.96 15.73 9.83
N GLU A 5 -0.02 16.23 10.58
CA GLU A 5 -1.37 16.48 10.06
C GLU A 5 -1.40 17.54 8.92
N THR A 6 -0.34 18.35 8.77
CA THR A 6 -0.27 19.35 7.69
C THR A 6 0.15 18.74 6.36
N ASN A 7 0.83 17.59 6.40
CA ASN A 7 1.36 16.88 5.24
C ASN A 7 0.52 15.68 4.81
N LYS A 8 -0.68 15.54 5.36
CA LYS A 8 -1.67 14.53 4.99
C LYS A 8 -2.90 15.17 4.37
N GLY A 9 -3.75 14.38 3.74
CA GLY A 9 -4.90 14.86 3.00
C GLY A 9 -4.47 15.78 1.85
N ILE A 10 -3.43 15.39 1.12
CA ILE A 10 -2.84 16.14 0.00
C ILE A 10 -2.79 15.29 -1.26
N GLU A 11 -2.79 15.97 -2.40
CA GLU A 11 -2.47 15.39 -3.70
C GLU A 11 -1.23 16.06 -4.26
N ALA A 12 -0.24 15.26 -4.66
CA ALA A 12 0.93 15.72 -5.40
C ALA A 12 0.89 15.17 -6.82
N SER A 13 0.85 16.05 -7.79
CA SER A 13 0.87 15.71 -9.22
C SER A 13 2.24 16.00 -9.80
N PHE A 14 2.80 15.11 -10.60
CA PHE A 14 4.13 15.27 -11.20
C PHE A 14 4.27 14.54 -12.53
N LYS A 15 5.27 14.95 -13.32
CA LYS A 15 5.61 14.33 -14.59
C LYS A 15 6.70 13.27 -14.37
N PRO A 16 6.39 11.98 -14.54
CA PRO A 16 7.37 10.90 -14.35
C PRO A 16 8.33 10.82 -15.55
N ILE A 17 9.50 10.19 -15.37
CA ILE A 17 10.43 9.92 -16.49
C ILE A 17 9.85 8.85 -17.42
N LYS A 18 9.17 7.84 -16.86
CA LYS A 18 8.55 6.76 -17.63
C LYS A 18 7.14 7.17 -18.07
N ASP A 19 6.75 6.80 -19.28
CA ASP A 19 5.39 7.02 -19.79
C ASP A 19 4.42 6.02 -19.13
N LYS A 20 3.90 6.42 -17.99
CA LYS A 20 2.93 5.66 -17.21
C LYS A 20 2.00 6.60 -16.45
N ASP A 21 0.73 6.50 -16.75
CA ASP A 21 -0.32 7.19 -15.99
C ASP A 21 -0.64 6.38 -14.73
N GLN A 22 -0.42 6.94 -13.56
CA GLN A 22 -0.54 6.21 -12.31
C GLN A 22 -1.08 7.10 -11.20
N ILE A 23 -1.99 6.57 -10.39
CA ILE A 23 -2.39 7.16 -9.12
C ILE A 23 -1.96 6.22 -8.00
N GLU A 24 -1.34 6.79 -6.97
CA GLU A 24 -0.88 6.06 -5.79
C GLU A 24 -1.50 6.68 -4.54
N PHE A 25 -2.07 5.86 -3.70
CA PHE A 25 -2.57 6.21 -2.38
C PHE A 25 -1.57 5.70 -1.35
N TYR A 26 -1.00 6.60 -0.58
CA TYR A 26 0.06 6.32 0.38
C TYR A 26 -0.39 6.69 1.79
N TRP A 27 -0.23 5.77 2.72
CA TRP A 27 -0.49 5.98 4.14
C TRP A 27 0.75 5.68 4.98
N THR A 28 1.00 6.50 5.98
CA THR A 28 1.96 6.19 7.03
C THR A 28 1.24 5.61 8.23
N LEU A 29 1.75 4.50 8.74
CA LEU A 29 1.18 3.72 9.83
C LEU A 29 2.15 3.64 11.01
N PRO A 30 1.68 3.32 12.23
CA PRO A 30 2.56 2.89 13.30
C PRO A 30 3.48 1.76 12.86
N ASN A 31 4.61 1.59 13.55
CA ASN A 31 5.52 0.50 13.22
C ASN A 31 4.90 -0.86 13.57
N TYR A 32 4.71 -1.71 12.58
CA TYR A 32 4.17 -3.08 12.72
C TYR A 32 5.25 -4.17 12.58
N ARG A 33 6.54 -3.82 12.59
CA ARG A 33 7.63 -4.81 12.47
C ARG A 33 7.57 -5.88 13.57
N SER A 34 7.26 -5.49 14.79
CA SER A 34 7.09 -6.43 15.91
C SER A 34 5.90 -7.37 15.76
N GLU A 35 4.96 -7.03 14.88
CA GLU A 35 3.75 -7.80 14.61
C GLU A 35 3.95 -8.88 13.53
N TYR A 36 5.20 -9.35 13.32
CA TYR A 36 5.54 -10.32 12.28
C TYR A 36 4.78 -11.65 12.41
N MET A 37 4.30 -12.02 13.61
CA MET A 37 3.47 -13.21 13.81
C MET A 37 2.04 -13.07 13.28
N SER A 38 1.50 -11.87 13.28
CA SER A 38 0.17 -11.55 12.73
C SER A 38 0.24 -11.03 11.31
N ASN A 39 1.36 -10.39 10.94
CA ASN A 39 1.65 -9.81 9.64
C ASN A 39 0.46 -9.03 9.04
N PRO A 40 -0.03 -8.01 9.75
CA PRO A 40 -1.32 -7.37 9.43
C PRO A 40 -1.33 -6.66 8.08
N LEU A 41 -0.18 -6.16 7.60
CA LEU A 41 -0.10 -5.50 6.28
C LEU A 41 -0.25 -6.50 5.15
N SER A 42 0.23 -7.75 5.31
CA SER A 42 0.04 -8.83 4.34
C SER A 42 -1.44 -9.19 4.18
N TYR A 43 -2.22 -9.16 5.27
CA TYR A 43 -3.68 -9.34 5.22
C TYR A 43 -4.35 -8.33 4.28
N PHE A 44 -4.03 -7.04 4.42
CA PHE A 44 -4.61 -6.00 3.57
C PHE A 44 -4.06 -6.04 2.15
N SER A 45 -2.77 -6.37 1.97
CA SER A 45 -2.18 -6.55 0.64
C SER A 45 -2.91 -7.65 -0.14
N HIS A 46 -3.20 -8.77 0.51
CA HIS A 46 -3.97 -9.86 -0.09
C HIS A 46 -5.42 -9.46 -0.41
N LEU A 47 -6.10 -8.82 0.55
CA LEU A 47 -7.51 -8.45 0.43
C LEU A 47 -7.75 -7.36 -0.62
N ILE A 48 -6.94 -6.28 -0.60
CA ILE A 48 -7.12 -5.13 -1.50
C ILE A 48 -6.49 -5.41 -2.87
N GLY A 49 -5.37 -6.14 -2.90
CA GLY A 49 -4.71 -6.56 -4.13
C GLY A 49 -5.40 -7.70 -4.88
N HIS A 50 -6.52 -8.22 -4.37
CA HIS A 50 -7.27 -9.29 -5.03
C HIS A 50 -7.81 -8.84 -6.39
N GLU A 51 -7.67 -9.72 -7.41
CA GLU A 51 -8.03 -9.41 -8.80
C GLU A 51 -9.33 -10.08 -9.26
N GLY A 52 -9.93 -10.93 -8.42
CA GLY A 52 -11.13 -11.70 -8.76
C GLY A 52 -12.38 -10.83 -8.89
N GLU A 53 -13.47 -11.48 -9.23
CA GLU A 53 -14.78 -10.84 -9.36
C GLU A 53 -15.17 -10.10 -8.07
N ASN A 54 -15.81 -8.94 -8.21
CA ASN A 54 -16.20 -8.03 -7.11
C ASN A 54 -15.03 -7.39 -6.32
N SER A 55 -13.78 -7.53 -6.79
CA SER A 55 -12.64 -6.78 -6.24
C SER A 55 -12.63 -5.33 -6.71
N LEU A 56 -11.83 -4.49 -6.05
CA LEU A 56 -11.62 -3.10 -6.45
C LEU A 56 -11.07 -3.02 -7.89
N LEU A 57 -10.07 -3.84 -8.24
CA LEU A 57 -9.50 -3.86 -9.58
C LEU A 57 -10.54 -4.30 -10.63
N SER A 58 -11.35 -5.32 -10.32
CA SER A 58 -12.43 -5.77 -11.23
C SER A 58 -13.40 -4.64 -11.55
N TYR A 59 -13.83 -3.89 -10.54
CA TYR A 59 -14.69 -2.72 -10.73
C TYR A 59 -14.05 -1.64 -11.61
N LEU A 60 -12.80 -1.29 -11.33
CA LEU A 60 -12.07 -0.26 -12.07
C LEU A 60 -11.81 -0.68 -13.53
N LYS A 61 -11.50 -1.96 -13.78
CA LYS A 61 -11.36 -2.51 -15.14
C LYS A 61 -12.68 -2.49 -15.91
N GLN A 62 -13.77 -2.91 -15.30
CA GLN A 62 -15.10 -2.89 -15.92
C GLN A 62 -15.57 -1.47 -16.24
N SER A 63 -15.19 -0.50 -15.40
CA SER A 63 -15.46 0.93 -15.63
C SER A 63 -14.51 1.57 -16.65
N GLY A 64 -13.47 0.84 -17.10
CA GLY A 64 -12.48 1.33 -18.06
C GLY A 64 -11.48 2.31 -17.46
N TYR A 65 -11.34 2.41 -16.13
CA TYR A 65 -10.48 3.40 -15.48
C TYR A 65 -9.06 2.90 -15.19
N ALA A 66 -8.88 1.59 -14.98
CA ALA A 66 -7.58 1.03 -14.60
C ALA A 66 -7.20 -0.19 -15.45
N MET A 67 -5.88 -0.40 -15.56
CA MET A 67 -5.28 -1.58 -16.16
C MET A 67 -4.77 -2.55 -15.10
N GLU A 68 -4.15 -2.03 -14.04
CA GLU A 68 -3.50 -2.80 -12.98
C GLU A 68 -3.72 -2.13 -11.63
N LEU A 69 -3.70 -2.92 -10.57
CA LEU A 69 -3.68 -2.48 -9.19
C LEU A 69 -2.67 -3.33 -8.41
N CYS A 70 -1.83 -2.67 -7.64
CA CYS A 70 -0.96 -3.30 -6.65
C CYS A 70 -1.25 -2.70 -5.29
N ALA A 71 -1.41 -3.52 -4.26
CA ALA A 71 -1.56 -3.06 -2.89
C ALA A 71 -0.54 -3.76 -2.01
N GLY A 72 0.13 -3.00 -1.14
CA GLY A 72 1.15 -3.56 -0.27
C GLY A 72 1.59 -2.62 0.82
N GLY A 73 2.15 -3.19 1.88
CA GLY A 73 2.74 -2.44 2.97
C GLY A 73 4.19 -2.83 3.18
N ASP A 74 4.99 -1.89 3.63
CA ASP A 74 6.36 -2.09 4.06
C ASP A 74 6.53 -1.71 5.53
N HIS A 75 7.34 -2.48 6.23
CA HIS A 75 7.71 -2.27 7.63
C HIS A 75 9.22 -2.48 7.86
N GLU A 76 10.02 -2.24 6.82
CA GLU A 76 11.49 -2.33 6.93
C GLU A 76 12.08 -1.17 7.76
N LEU A 77 11.33 -0.08 7.95
CA LEU A 77 11.78 1.04 8.77
C LEU A 77 11.47 0.81 10.25
N ASP A 78 12.37 1.28 11.13
CA ASP A 78 12.22 1.14 12.58
C ASP A 78 11.25 2.17 13.19
N CYS A 79 10.93 3.25 12.49
CA CYS A 79 10.15 4.36 13.01
C CYS A 79 8.68 4.34 12.59
N PHE A 80 8.34 3.73 11.46
CA PHE A 80 6.96 3.61 10.95
C PHE A 80 6.86 2.49 9.92
N SER A 81 5.64 2.08 9.63
CA SER A 81 5.29 1.27 8.47
C SER A 81 4.55 2.12 7.45
N ASP A 82 4.48 1.68 6.22
CA ASP A 82 3.63 2.30 5.21
C ASP A 82 2.67 1.30 4.58
N PHE A 83 1.68 1.83 3.88
CA PHE A 83 0.78 1.05 3.03
C PHE A 83 0.47 1.85 1.78
N THR A 84 0.53 1.19 0.63
CA THR A 84 0.26 1.82 -0.67
C THR A 84 -0.78 1.06 -1.47
N ILE A 85 -1.59 1.79 -2.21
CA ILE A 85 -2.43 1.26 -3.29
C ILE A 85 -2.03 2.00 -4.55
N THR A 86 -1.41 1.31 -5.48
CA THR A 86 -0.92 1.85 -6.74
C THR A 86 -1.80 1.35 -7.88
N ILE A 87 -2.38 2.26 -8.65
CA ILE A 87 -3.29 1.96 -9.75
C ILE A 87 -2.72 2.52 -11.04
N THR A 88 -2.46 1.65 -12.03
CA THR A 88 -2.12 2.06 -13.39
C THR A 88 -3.40 2.44 -14.12
N LEU A 89 -3.48 3.71 -14.52
CA LEU A 89 -4.66 4.29 -15.13
C LEU A 89 -4.71 4.04 -16.65
N THR A 90 -5.91 4.03 -17.18
CA THR A 90 -6.17 4.27 -18.59
C THR A 90 -6.25 5.78 -18.85
N LYS A 91 -6.32 6.22 -20.10
CA LYS A 91 -6.59 7.63 -20.43
C LYS A 91 -7.92 8.10 -19.83
N LEU A 92 -8.95 7.24 -19.91
CA LEU A 92 -10.24 7.53 -19.29
C LEU A 92 -10.15 7.63 -17.76
N GLY A 93 -9.31 6.80 -17.12
CA GLY A 93 -9.05 6.85 -15.68
C GLY A 93 -8.35 8.14 -15.28
N LEU A 94 -7.36 8.58 -16.07
CA LEU A 94 -6.66 9.84 -15.84
C LEU A 94 -7.61 11.05 -15.94
N GLU A 95 -8.53 11.05 -16.89
CA GLU A 95 -9.56 12.09 -17.04
C GLU A 95 -10.64 12.04 -15.93
N ASN A 96 -10.73 10.95 -15.18
CA ASN A 96 -11.75 10.70 -14.15
C ASN A 96 -11.13 10.25 -12.80
N THR A 97 -10.02 10.87 -12.38
CA THR A 97 -9.33 10.53 -11.13
C THR A 97 -10.24 10.61 -9.91
N ASP A 98 -11.23 11.50 -9.90
CA ASP A 98 -12.26 11.58 -8.84
C ASP A 98 -13.03 10.28 -8.68
N LYS A 99 -13.40 9.64 -9.80
CA LYS A 99 -14.14 8.36 -9.76
C LYS A 99 -13.26 7.23 -9.27
N VAL A 100 -11.97 7.25 -9.60
CA VAL A 100 -10.99 6.28 -9.11
C VAL A 100 -10.79 6.47 -7.60
N TYR A 101 -10.60 7.70 -7.14
CA TYR A 101 -10.50 8.04 -5.72
C TYR A 101 -11.73 7.56 -4.95
N ASN A 102 -12.93 7.93 -5.40
CA ASN A 102 -14.19 7.54 -4.77
C ASN A 102 -14.36 6.01 -4.73
N ALA A 103 -13.93 5.28 -5.78
CA ALA A 103 -13.98 3.83 -5.79
C ALA A 103 -13.09 3.22 -4.70
N VAL A 104 -11.86 3.73 -4.55
CA VAL A 104 -10.92 3.27 -3.50
C VAL A 104 -11.52 3.48 -2.11
N PHE A 105 -11.97 4.70 -1.79
CA PHE A 105 -12.51 4.99 -0.47
C PHE A 105 -13.87 4.31 -0.21
N THR A 106 -14.73 4.18 -1.21
CA THR A 106 -15.97 3.39 -1.09
C THR A 106 -15.65 1.93 -0.78
N TYR A 107 -14.62 1.37 -1.40
CA TYR A 107 -14.19 -0.01 -1.14
C TYR A 107 -13.65 -0.15 0.29
N LEU A 108 -12.77 0.76 0.73
CA LEU A 108 -12.24 0.77 2.09
C LEU A 108 -13.32 0.93 3.15
N GLN A 109 -14.32 1.80 2.92
CA GLN A 109 -15.47 1.95 3.81
C GLN A 109 -16.35 0.69 3.88
N LYS A 110 -16.53 -0.02 2.76
CA LYS A 110 -17.22 -1.32 2.76
C LYS A 110 -16.45 -2.36 3.57
N LEU A 111 -15.11 -2.43 3.41
CA LEU A 111 -14.28 -3.32 4.22
C LEU A 111 -14.40 -2.98 5.71
N LYS A 112 -14.40 -1.69 6.06
CA LYS A 112 -14.58 -1.21 7.43
C LYS A 112 -15.94 -1.61 8.00
N ALA A 113 -17.01 -1.51 7.23
CA ALA A 113 -18.35 -1.90 7.65
C ALA A 113 -18.49 -3.42 7.91
N VAL A 114 -17.77 -4.24 7.12
CA VAL A 114 -17.74 -5.70 7.28
C VAL A 114 -16.80 -6.13 8.41
N GLY A 115 -15.73 -5.38 8.62
CA GLY A 115 -14.67 -5.70 9.59
C GLY A 115 -13.73 -6.84 9.17
N PRO A 116 -12.65 -7.09 9.92
CA PRO A 116 -11.70 -8.15 9.64
C PRO A 116 -12.36 -9.53 9.66
N GLN A 117 -11.98 -10.36 8.68
CA GLN A 117 -12.54 -11.71 8.47
C GLN A 117 -11.49 -12.79 8.75
N GLN A 118 -11.81 -13.72 9.65
CA GLN A 118 -10.91 -14.84 10.00
C GLN A 118 -10.57 -15.69 8.77
N TRP A 119 -11.51 -15.95 7.88
CA TRP A 119 -11.28 -16.80 6.71
C TRP A 119 -10.26 -16.21 5.73
N VAL A 120 -10.21 -14.86 5.59
CA VAL A 120 -9.18 -14.17 4.77
C VAL A 120 -7.80 -14.36 5.41
N PHE A 121 -7.71 -14.24 6.73
CA PHE A 121 -6.47 -14.49 7.46
C PHE A 121 -6.01 -15.96 7.29
N ASP A 122 -6.91 -16.91 7.40
CA ASP A 122 -6.61 -18.34 7.22
C ASP A 122 -6.14 -18.65 5.79
N GLU A 123 -6.69 -17.95 4.80
CA GLU A 123 -6.23 -18.04 3.40
C GLU A 123 -4.82 -17.47 3.24
N THR A 124 -4.57 -16.26 3.75
CA THR A 124 -3.23 -15.63 3.74
C THR A 124 -2.19 -16.53 4.41
N LYS A 125 -2.53 -17.14 5.54
CA LYS A 125 -1.69 -18.12 6.24
C LYS A 125 -1.33 -19.32 5.36
N LYS A 126 -2.32 -19.89 4.66
CA LYS A 126 -2.09 -21.04 3.76
C LYS A 126 -1.20 -20.65 2.58
N VAL A 127 -1.46 -19.50 1.97
CA VAL A 127 -0.65 -18.97 0.86
C VAL A 127 0.78 -18.72 1.32
N GLY A 128 0.97 -18.08 2.47
CA GLY A 128 2.29 -17.84 3.06
C GLY A 128 3.06 -19.13 3.32
N LYS A 129 2.38 -20.15 3.89
CA LYS A 129 3.00 -21.47 4.10
C LYS A 129 3.46 -22.11 2.79
N ILE A 130 2.61 -22.13 1.76
CA ILE A 130 2.96 -22.67 0.44
C ILE A 130 4.15 -21.89 -0.16
N SER A 131 4.12 -20.57 -0.10
CA SER A 131 5.19 -19.73 -0.62
C SER A 131 6.53 -19.98 0.07
N PHE A 132 6.53 -20.28 1.37
CA PHE A 132 7.73 -20.64 2.10
C PHE A 132 8.21 -22.07 1.76
N ASP A 133 7.31 -23.07 1.79
CA ASP A 133 7.64 -24.47 1.58
C ASP A 133 8.17 -24.74 0.16
N TYR A 134 7.73 -23.97 -0.84
CA TYR A 134 8.11 -24.09 -2.24
C TYR A 134 8.97 -22.93 -2.75
N ALA A 135 9.58 -22.16 -1.83
CA ALA A 135 10.45 -21.05 -2.22
C ALA A 135 11.65 -21.56 -3.04
N GLU A 136 11.81 -21.00 -4.22
CA GLU A 136 12.96 -21.32 -5.09
C GLU A 136 14.25 -20.67 -4.57
N LYS A 137 15.39 -21.25 -4.93
CA LYS A 137 16.70 -20.69 -4.66
C LYS A 137 16.87 -19.41 -5.48
N GLY A 138 16.93 -18.27 -4.81
CA GLY A 138 17.23 -16.99 -5.43
C GLY A 138 18.75 -16.76 -5.58
N ASP A 139 19.10 -15.52 -5.95
CA ASP A 139 20.50 -15.10 -5.99
C ASP A 139 21.13 -15.20 -4.60
N PRO A 140 22.28 -15.91 -4.44
CA PRO A 140 22.92 -16.10 -3.14
C PRO A 140 23.35 -14.79 -2.46
N MET A 141 23.80 -13.80 -3.24
CA MET A 141 24.21 -12.51 -2.70
C MET A 141 23.00 -11.75 -2.14
N GLY A 142 21.93 -11.65 -2.90
CA GLY A 142 20.69 -11.02 -2.47
C GLY A 142 20.10 -11.69 -1.23
N TYR A 143 20.16 -13.03 -1.17
CA TYR A 143 19.72 -13.79 0.00
C TYR A 143 20.52 -13.47 1.26
N VAL A 144 21.88 -13.49 1.18
CA VAL A 144 22.75 -13.19 2.32
C VAL A 144 22.59 -11.74 2.80
N VAL A 145 22.53 -10.80 1.86
CA VAL A 145 22.29 -9.37 2.17
C VAL A 145 20.94 -9.18 2.85
N GLY A 146 19.89 -9.83 2.36
CA GLY A 146 18.56 -9.82 2.97
C GLY A 146 18.57 -10.36 4.40
N LEU A 147 19.22 -11.50 4.63
CA LEU A 147 19.38 -12.06 5.98
C LEU A 147 20.15 -11.13 6.90
N ALA A 148 21.30 -10.59 6.46
CA ALA A 148 22.12 -9.69 7.27
C ALA A 148 21.35 -8.43 7.69
N ARG A 149 20.47 -7.91 6.82
CA ARG A 149 19.59 -6.77 7.12
C ARG A 149 18.52 -7.12 8.15
N THR A 150 17.99 -8.34 8.10
CA THR A 150 16.87 -8.80 8.94
C THR A 150 17.33 -9.31 10.31
N MET A 151 18.49 -9.96 10.39
CA MET A 151 19.02 -10.55 11.63
C MET A 151 19.01 -9.65 12.86
N PRO A 152 19.33 -8.35 12.80
CA PRO A 152 19.32 -7.48 13.99
C PRO A 152 17.94 -7.39 14.67
N HIS A 153 16.86 -7.64 13.93
CA HIS A 153 15.48 -7.59 14.45
C HIS A 153 15.02 -8.92 15.04
N PHE A 154 15.76 -10.01 14.83
CA PHE A 154 15.50 -11.38 15.29
C PHE A 154 16.65 -11.87 16.17
N ASN A 155 16.97 -11.11 17.22
CA ASN A 155 18.16 -11.32 18.04
C ASN A 155 17.88 -11.95 19.43
N THR A 156 16.66 -12.38 19.69
CA THR A 156 16.28 -13.09 20.92
C THR A 156 16.06 -14.58 20.67
N PRO A 157 16.17 -15.44 21.71
CA PRO A 157 15.87 -16.87 21.59
C PRO A 157 14.48 -17.15 21.02
N GLU A 158 13.49 -16.30 21.32
CA GLU A 158 12.10 -16.46 20.90
C GLU A 158 11.91 -16.03 19.44
N SER A 159 12.56 -14.97 18.99
CA SER A 159 12.39 -14.42 17.63
C SER A 159 13.28 -15.12 16.59
N MET A 160 14.48 -15.57 16.96
CA MET A 160 15.46 -16.18 16.05
C MET A 160 14.89 -17.37 15.22
N PRO A 161 14.04 -18.26 15.76
CA PRO A 161 13.46 -19.35 14.98
C PRO A 161 12.58 -18.86 13.82
N HIS A 162 12.09 -17.63 13.88
CA HIS A 162 11.20 -17.04 12.88
C HIS A 162 11.94 -16.28 11.77
N LEU A 163 13.26 -16.05 11.92
CA LEU A 163 14.08 -15.25 11.00
C LEU A 163 13.88 -15.60 9.52
N LEU A 164 13.87 -16.90 9.18
CA LEU A 164 13.77 -17.32 7.77
C LEU A 164 12.36 -17.25 7.22
N ARG A 165 11.34 -17.28 8.07
CA ARG A 165 9.95 -17.36 7.62
C ARG A 165 9.08 -16.17 8.01
N HIS A 166 9.64 -15.15 8.66
CA HIS A 166 8.89 -14.00 9.18
C HIS A 166 8.00 -13.31 8.12
N LYS A 167 8.45 -13.23 6.86
CA LYS A 167 7.68 -12.64 5.75
C LYS A 167 6.47 -13.47 5.34
N TYR A 168 6.44 -14.74 5.72
CA TYR A 168 5.40 -15.72 5.36
C TYR A 168 4.50 -16.08 6.54
N LEU A 169 4.79 -15.53 7.73
CA LEU A 169 4.02 -15.84 8.94
C LEU A 169 2.67 -15.13 8.93
N ALA A 170 1.65 -15.83 9.36
CA ALA A 170 0.33 -15.35 9.73
C ALA A 170 -0.23 -16.34 10.75
N ASP A 171 0.42 -16.44 11.93
CA ASP A 171 0.11 -17.43 12.95
C ASP A 171 -0.85 -16.89 14.01
N GLU A 172 -0.90 -15.57 14.22
CA GLU A 172 -1.72 -14.90 15.22
C GLU A 172 -2.77 -14.00 14.57
N TYR A 173 -4.04 -14.35 14.64
CA TYR A 173 -5.13 -13.47 14.20
C TYR A 173 -5.39 -12.40 15.25
N LYS A 174 -5.20 -11.13 14.90
CA LYS A 174 -5.39 -9.96 15.77
C LYS A 174 -6.42 -9.01 15.16
N PRO A 175 -7.72 -9.28 15.32
CA PRO A 175 -8.78 -8.47 14.71
C PRO A 175 -8.78 -7.01 15.17
N GLU A 176 -8.33 -6.73 16.40
CA GLU A 176 -8.20 -5.37 16.93
C GLU A 176 -7.19 -4.56 16.13
N THR A 177 -5.97 -5.10 15.91
CA THR A 177 -4.93 -4.46 15.10
C THR A 177 -5.39 -4.26 13.66
N LEU A 178 -6.04 -5.26 13.07
CA LEU A 178 -6.61 -5.14 11.73
C LEU A 178 -7.68 -4.04 11.66
N THR A 179 -8.52 -3.93 12.69
CA THR A 179 -9.54 -2.87 12.76
C THR A 179 -8.92 -1.48 12.87
N GLU A 180 -7.88 -1.31 13.66
CA GLU A 180 -7.15 -0.04 13.80
C GLU A 180 -6.53 0.39 12.46
N ILE A 181 -5.85 -0.52 11.76
CA ILE A 181 -5.28 -0.25 10.44
C ILE A 181 -6.37 0.13 9.45
N LEU A 182 -7.45 -0.64 9.39
CA LEU A 182 -8.55 -0.38 8.47
C LEU A 182 -9.25 0.96 8.71
N ASN A 183 -9.42 1.33 9.98
CA ASN A 183 -9.93 2.65 10.35
C ASN A 183 -9.03 3.77 9.84
N HIS A 184 -7.71 3.59 9.91
CA HIS A 184 -6.74 4.56 9.42
C HIS A 184 -6.72 4.64 7.88
N LEU A 185 -6.72 3.50 7.19
CA LEU A 185 -6.76 3.46 5.72
C LEU A 185 -8.06 4.05 5.15
N ALA A 186 -9.17 3.85 5.84
CA ALA A 186 -10.48 4.34 5.43
C ALA A 186 -10.72 5.83 5.75
N GLU A 187 -9.77 6.51 6.41
CA GLU A 187 -9.88 7.94 6.74
C GLU A 187 -9.20 8.79 5.65
N PRO A 188 -9.96 9.54 4.82
CA PRO A 188 -9.40 10.30 3.70
C PRO A 188 -8.36 11.35 4.12
N LYS A 189 -8.46 11.88 5.36
CA LYS A 189 -7.52 12.87 5.89
C LYS A 189 -6.12 12.31 6.16
N GLN A 190 -5.97 10.99 6.18
CA GLN A 190 -4.70 10.33 6.47
C GLN A 190 -3.89 9.99 5.20
N VAL A 191 -4.50 10.10 4.02
CA VAL A 191 -3.86 9.70 2.74
C VAL A 191 -3.00 10.81 2.16
N ILE A 192 -1.94 10.40 1.48
CA ILE A 192 -1.20 11.22 0.51
C ILE A 192 -1.46 10.60 -0.86
N VAL A 193 -1.99 11.38 -1.79
CA VAL A 193 -2.24 10.91 -3.17
C VAL A 193 -1.13 11.41 -4.08
N LEU A 194 -0.50 10.51 -4.83
CA LEU A 194 0.50 10.83 -5.84
C LEU A 194 -0.07 10.52 -7.22
N LEU A 195 -0.23 11.55 -8.04
CA LEU A 195 -0.73 11.43 -9.41
C LEU A 195 0.39 11.70 -10.39
N SER A 196 0.74 10.74 -11.22
CA SER A 196 1.81 10.87 -12.21
C SER A 196 1.30 10.64 -13.62
N SER A 197 1.68 11.53 -14.54
CA SER A 197 1.37 11.42 -15.96
C SER A 197 2.33 12.26 -16.82
N GLN A 198 2.72 11.73 -17.98
CA GLN A 198 3.46 12.47 -18.98
C GLN A 198 2.61 13.54 -19.69
N SER A 199 1.29 13.44 -19.60
CA SER A 199 0.35 14.37 -20.24
C SER A 199 0.20 15.72 -19.51
N PHE A 200 0.74 15.86 -18.29
CA PHE A 200 0.73 17.12 -17.58
C PHE A 200 1.53 18.20 -18.34
N SER A 201 0.97 19.39 -18.49
CA SER A 201 1.72 20.52 -19.05
C SER A 201 2.68 21.08 -17.98
N ASP A 202 3.84 21.59 -18.41
CA ASP A 202 4.82 22.18 -17.49
C ASP A 202 4.23 23.38 -16.75
N GLU A 203 3.30 24.12 -17.37
CA GLU A 203 2.57 25.24 -16.76
C GLU A 203 1.67 24.80 -15.60
N SER A 204 1.21 23.55 -15.59
CA SER A 204 0.37 22.98 -14.51
C SER A 204 1.17 22.54 -13.29
N LEU A 205 2.51 22.49 -13.38
CA LEU A 205 3.44 21.98 -12.38
C LEU A 205 4.42 23.07 -11.94
N PRO A 206 4.00 24.04 -11.12
CA PRO A 206 4.75 25.29 -10.87
C PRO A 206 5.97 25.13 -9.95
N ILE A 207 6.14 23.99 -9.28
CA ILE A 207 7.22 23.79 -8.30
C ILE A 207 8.28 22.89 -8.92
N HIS A 208 9.55 23.35 -8.92
CA HIS A 208 10.69 22.56 -9.39
C HIS A 208 11.41 21.88 -8.23
N GLU A 209 11.53 20.54 -8.31
CA GLU A 209 12.32 19.78 -7.34
C GLU A 209 13.83 19.86 -7.69
N TYR A 210 14.64 20.26 -6.73
CA TYR A 210 16.04 20.61 -6.98
C TYR A 210 16.95 19.40 -7.27
N TRP A 211 16.76 18.27 -6.54
CA TRP A 211 17.67 17.13 -6.57
C TRP A 211 17.40 16.20 -7.76
N TYR A 212 16.14 15.82 -7.97
CA TYR A 212 15.72 14.88 -9.02
C TYR A 212 15.29 15.59 -10.31
N LYS A 213 15.24 16.95 -10.30
CA LYS A 213 14.96 17.78 -11.49
C LYS A 213 13.63 17.46 -12.17
N PHE A 214 12.58 17.32 -11.39
CA PHE A 214 11.22 17.18 -11.92
C PHE A 214 10.32 18.31 -11.41
N ASP A 215 9.27 18.58 -12.17
CA ASP A 215 8.27 19.59 -11.82
C ASP A 215 7.06 18.92 -11.20
N TYR A 216 6.49 19.57 -10.19
CA TYR A 216 5.34 19.06 -9.46
C TYR A 216 4.40 20.14 -8.97
N LYS A 217 3.20 19.73 -8.57
CA LYS A 217 2.19 20.51 -7.88
C LYS A 217 1.78 19.75 -6.62
N CYS A 218 1.56 20.44 -5.52
CA CYS A 218 1.06 19.84 -4.28
C CYS A 218 -0.06 20.71 -3.72
N GLU A 219 -1.23 20.10 -3.51
CA GLU A 219 -2.43 20.81 -3.03
C GLU A 219 -3.13 19.97 -1.95
N LYS A 220 -3.92 20.62 -1.10
CA LYS A 220 -4.84 19.91 -0.21
C LYS A 220 -5.93 19.23 -1.03
N LEU A 221 -6.29 18.03 -0.62
CA LEU A 221 -7.46 17.37 -1.20
C LEU A 221 -8.71 18.24 -1.00
N PRO A 222 -9.59 18.33 -1.99
CA PRO A 222 -10.84 19.06 -1.87
C PRO A 222 -11.72 18.53 -0.72
N GLU A 223 -12.52 19.39 -0.12
CA GLU A 223 -13.36 19.01 1.05
C GLU A 223 -14.35 17.88 0.74
N ASP A 224 -14.82 17.79 -0.49
CA ASP A 224 -15.72 16.70 -0.95
C ASP A 224 -15.03 15.34 -1.02
N ARG A 225 -13.69 15.31 -1.11
CA ARG A 225 -12.87 14.09 -1.01
C ARG A 225 -12.43 13.76 0.42
N LEU A 226 -12.55 14.73 1.37
CA LEU A 226 -12.16 14.57 2.77
C LEU A 226 -13.33 14.17 3.69
N ASN A 227 -14.56 14.17 3.18
CA ASN A 227 -15.79 13.82 3.86
C ASN A 227 -16.44 12.58 3.25
#